data_dbd2a71d0e3ca1bb995a0ce069285183
#
_entry.id   dbd2a71d0e3ca1bb995a0ce069285183
#
_cell.length_a   1.000
_cell.length_b   1.000
_cell.length_c   1.000
_cell.angle_alpha   90.00
_cell.angle_beta   90.00
_cell.angle_gamma   90.00
#
_symmetry.space_group_name_H-M   'P 1'
#
loop_
_entity.id
_entity.type
_entity.pdbx_description
1 polymer ?
#
loop_
_entity_poly.entity_id
_entity_poly.type
_entity_poly.pdbx_seq_one_letter_code
_entity_poly.pdbx_strand_id
1 'polypeptide(L)'
;MKSLLPFILAAYPFAAVAQSQLASGQPPSDAPTPKTTEVMVILTVKEGVTRQQIMSIMPAEVRATVKLYLDGKIRQWYSRGDGKGVIFLIDAKTVEEAHAAVDAMPLSKDNLVDHEFIPVGPLLPLTALLAR
;
A
#
# COMPACT_ATOMS: atom_id res chain seq x y z
N MET A 1 -12.60 -53.64 56.62
CA MET A 1 -11.25 -53.84 56.13
C MET A 1 -10.98 -52.82 54.98
N LYS A 2 -10.19 -51.86 55.24
CA LYS A 2 -10.00 -50.69 54.35
C LYS A 2 -8.80 -50.92 53.48
N SER A 3 -9.03 -51.06 52.18
CA SER A 3 -7.95 -51.12 51.20
C SER A 3 -7.70 -49.74 50.64
N LEU A 4 -6.56 -49.16 50.96
CA LEU A 4 -6.08 -47.90 50.42
C LEU A 4 -5.31 -48.19 49.14
N LEU A 5 -5.82 -47.72 48.00
CA LEU A 5 -5.07 -47.68 46.73
C LEU A 5 -4.29 -46.38 46.65
N PRO A 6 -3.01 -46.43 46.32
CA PRO A 6 -2.25 -45.22 46.09
C PRO A 6 -2.54 -44.67 44.71
N PHE A 7 -2.89 -43.38 44.66
CA PHE A 7 -2.95 -42.61 43.45
C PHE A 7 -1.53 -42.38 42.88
N ILE A 8 -1.27 -42.95 41.72
CA ILE A 8 -0.06 -42.68 40.98
C ILE A 8 -0.34 -41.42 40.13
N LEU A 9 0.25 -40.30 40.52
CA LEU A 9 0.22 -39.06 39.76
C LEU A 9 1.24 -39.19 38.62
N ALA A 10 0.80 -39.50 37.41
CA ALA A 10 1.64 -39.49 36.23
C ALA A 10 1.84 -38.05 35.81
N ALA A 11 3.06 -37.54 36.02
CA ALA A 11 3.49 -36.28 35.47
C ALA A 11 3.76 -36.46 33.97
N TYR A 12 2.92 -35.86 33.15
CA TYR A 12 3.19 -35.73 31.72
C TYR A 12 4.19 -34.59 31.47
N PRO A 13 5.30 -34.83 30.78
CA PRO A 13 6.16 -33.73 30.39
C PRO A 13 5.44 -32.88 29.35
N PHE A 14 5.26 -31.61 29.66
CA PHE A 14 4.83 -30.59 28.72
C PHE A 14 5.90 -30.53 27.60
N ALA A 15 5.59 -31.10 26.44
CA ALA A 15 6.35 -30.84 25.24
C ALA A 15 6.13 -29.38 24.85
N ALA A 16 7.16 -28.58 25.01
CA ALA A 16 7.19 -27.22 24.50
C ALA A 16 7.09 -27.29 22.96
N VAL A 17 5.90 -26.97 22.46
CA VAL A 17 5.71 -26.73 21.02
C VAL A 17 6.46 -25.46 20.71
N ALA A 18 7.62 -25.59 20.10
CA ALA A 18 8.32 -24.45 19.50
C ALA A 18 7.38 -23.87 18.45
N GLN A 19 6.71 -22.78 18.77
CA GLN A 19 6.02 -21.96 17.79
C GLN A 19 7.09 -21.39 16.87
N SER A 20 7.19 -21.96 15.67
CA SER A 20 7.89 -21.32 14.57
C SER A 20 7.19 -19.99 14.32
N GLN A 21 7.75 -18.93 14.84
CA GLN A 21 7.39 -17.57 14.41
C GLN A 21 7.71 -17.54 12.93
N LEU A 22 6.65 -17.52 12.12
CA LEU A 22 6.74 -17.09 10.74
C LEU A 22 7.39 -15.71 10.81
N ALA A 23 8.64 -15.65 10.37
CA ALA A 23 9.37 -14.40 10.26
C ALA A 23 8.50 -13.48 9.41
N SER A 24 7.89 -12.48 10.04
CA SER A 24 7.36 -11.32 9.35
C SER A 24 8.48 -10.86 8.43
N GLY A 25 8.21 -10.86 7.11
CA GLY A 25 9.21 -10.53 6.09
C GLY A 25 9.60 -9.05 6.15
N GLN A 26 10.16 -8.65 7.28
CA GLN A 26 10.81 -7.35 7.42
C GLN A 26 12.15 -7.48 6.70
N PRO A 27 12.42 -6.66 5.69
CA PRO A 27 13.72 -6.67 5.03
C PRO A 27 14.81 -6.45 6.07
N PRO A 28 16.00 -7.07 5.92
CA PRO A 28 17.11 -6.87 6.84
C PRO A 28 17.38 -5.38 7.00
N SER A 29 17.56 -4.95 8.25
CA SER A 29 17.71 -3.54 8.66
C SER A 29 18.85 -2.80 7.96
N ASP A 30 19.77 -3.51 7.33
CA ASP A 30 20.95 -2.99 6.66
C ASP A 30 20.80 -2.92 5.13
N ALA A 31 19.63 -3.24 4.56
CA ALA A 31 19.41 -3.09 3.14
C ALA A 31 19.33 -1.59 2.76
N PRO A 32 20.10 -1.14 1.76
CA PRO A 32 20.04 0.26 1.34
C PRO A 32 18.61 0.58 0.87
N THR A 33 18.05 1.66 1.42
CA THR A 33 16.74 2.16 1.03
C THR A 33 16.88 3.03 -0.22
N PRO A 34 16.09 2.80 -1.28
CA PRO A 34 16.13 3.65 -2.46
C PRO A 34 15.69 5.07 -2.11
N LYS A 35 16.33 6.06 -2.73
CA LYS A 35 15.86 7.44 -2.65
C LYS A 35 14.52 7.54 -3.38
N THR A 36 13.49 8.05 -2.72
CA THR A 36 12.19 8.30 -3.36
C THR A 36 12.34 9.34 -4.47
N THR A 37 11.95 8.98 -5.67
CA THR A 37 11.92 9.88 -6.83
C THR A 37 10.49 10.17 -7.28
N GLU A 38 9.59 9.26 -7.03
CA GLU A 38 8.17 9.32 -7.39
C GLU A 38 7.34 8.62 -6.32
N VAL A 39 6.04 8.87 -6.35
CA VAL A 39 5.08 8.14 -5.50
C VAL A 39 4.03 7.51 -6.41
N MET A 40 3.88 6.19 -6.31
CA MET A 40 2.75 5.49 -6.91
C MET A 40 1.53 5.68 -6.04
N VAL A 41 0.44 6.12 -6.63
CA VAL A 41 -0.86 6.27 -5.97
C VAL A 41 -1.86 5.32 -6.58
N ILE A 42 -2.41 4.43 -5.77
CA ILE A 42 -3.46 3.51 -6.18
C ILE A 42 -4.79 4.06 -5.66
N LEU A 43 -5.61 4.53 -6.58
CA LEU A 43 -6.95 5.04 -6.28
C LEU A 43 -7.97 3.91 -6.43
N THR A 44 -8.81 3.73 -5.43
CA THR A 44 -9.88 2.73 -5.42
C THR A 44 -11.19 3.42 -5.08
N VAL A 45 -12.22 3.19 -5.90
CA VAL A 45 -13.59 3.65 -5.59
C VAL A 45 -14.07 2.95 -4.33
N LYS A 46 -14.59 3.71 -3.37
CA LYS A 46 -15.08 3.17 -2.09
C LYS A 46 -16.27 2.24 -2.30
N GLU A 47 -16.36 1.27 -1.43
CA GLU A 47 -17.50 0.38 -1.37
C GLU A 47 -18.80 1.18 -1.11
N GLY A 48 -19.89 0.82 -1.78
CA GLY A 48 -21.18 1.52 -1.68
C GLY A 48 -21.30 2.80 -2.52
N VAL A 49 -20.21 3.30 -3.11
CA VAL A 49 -20.29 4.43 -4.04
C VAL A 49 -20.87 3.97 -5.37
N THR A 50 -21.91 4.67 -5.83
CA THR A 50 -22.60 4.33 -7.06
C THR A 50 -21.86 4.87 -8.30
N ARG A 51 -22.05 4.22 -9.44
CA ARG A 51 -21.56 4.73 -10.73
C ARG A 51 -22.07 6.15 -11.00
N GLN A 52 -23.32 6.44 -10.65
CA GLN A 52 -23.91 7.76 -10.87
C GLN A 52 -23.17 8.85 -10.09
N GLN A 53 -22.81 8.58 -8.82
CA GLN A 53 -22.03 9.52 -8.02
C GLN A 53 -20.67 9.81 -8.66
N ILE A 54 -19.96 8.78 -9.11
CA ILE A 54 -18.68 8.94 -9.83
C ILE A 54 -18.87 9.74 -11.11
N MET A 55 -19.85 9.40 -11.93
CA MET A 55 -20.06 10.05 -13.23
C MET A 55 -20.46 11.52 -13.10
N SER A 56 -21.12 11.93 -12.02
CA SER A 56 -21.45 13.33 -11.77
C SER A 56 -20.23 14.22 -11.51
N ILE A 57 -19.16 13.64 -10.94
CA ILE A 57 -17.90 14.33 -10.62
C ILE A 57 -16.85 14.16 -11.75
N MET A 58 -17.00 13.14 -12.56
CA MET A 58 -16.00 12.74 -13.57
C MET A 58 -15.54 13.88 -14.50
N PRO A 59 -16.40 14.79 -15.00
CA PRO A 59 -15.92 15.88 -15.84
C PRO A 59 -14.95 16.82 -15.14
N ALA A 60 -15.15 17.07 -13.85
CA ALA A 60 -14.23 17.87 -13.04
C ALA A 60 -12.95 17.11 -12.71
N GLU A 61 -13.08 15.82 -12.38
CA GLU A 61 -11.94 14.92 -12.09
C GLU A 61 -11.01 14.81 -13.30
N VAL A 62 -11.54 14.56 -14.49
CA VAL A 62 -10.76 14.46 -15.72
C VAL A 62 -9.99 15.75 -15.99
N ARG A 63 -10.65 16.92 -15.84
CA ARG A 63 -9.96 18.21 -16.04
C ARG A 63 -8.82 18.40 -15.04
N ALA A 64 -9.02 18.06 -13.77
CA ALA A 64 -7.99 18.17 -12.75
C ALA A 64 -6.81 17.21 -13.03
N THR A 65 -7.13 15.98 -13.41
CA THR A 65 -6.12 14.97 -13.75
C THR A 65 -5.28 15.39 -14.96
N VAL A 66 -5.94 15.85 -16.04
CA VAL A 66 -5.26 16.33 -17.25
C VAL A 66 -4.35 17.52 -16.93
N LYS A 67 -4.83 18.44 -16.08
CA LYS A 67 -4.00 19.58 -15.64
C LYS A 67 -2.73 19.11 -14.94
N LEU A 68 -2.83 18.20 -13.98
CA LEU A 68 -1.68 17.65 -13.27
C LEU A 68 -0.72 16.91 -14.21
N TYR A 69 -1.23 16.26 -15.24
CA TYR A 69 -0.42 15.61 -16.25
C TYR A 69 0.33 16.62 -17.11
N LEU A 70 -0.33 17.65 -17.61
CA LEU A 70 0.28 18.71 -18.41
C LEU A 70 1.31 19.53 -17.61
N ASP A 71 1.08 19.72 -16.32
CA ASP A 71 2.01 20.36 -15.39
C ASP A 71 3.22 19.46 -15.04
N GLY A 72 3.25 18.22 -15.54
CA GLY A 72 4.30 17.23 -15.27
C GLY A 72 4.24 16.62 -13.86
N LYS A 73 3.18 16.88 -13.10
CA LYS A 73 3.00 16.33 -11.75
C LYS A 73 2.60 14.86 -11.80
N ILE A 74 1.73 14.48 -12.74
CA ILE A 74 1.45 13.08 -13.07
C ILE A 74 2.39 12.67 -14.19
N ARG A 75 3.27 11.71 -13.94
CA ARG A 75 4.20 11.18 -14.95
C ARG A 75 3.52 10.13 -15.83
N GLN A 76 2.74 9.26 -15.22
CA GLN A 76 2.01 8.20 -15.88
C GLN A 76 0.71 7.93 -15.12
N TRP A 77 -0.28 7.43 -15.84
CA TRP A 77 -1.54 6.99 -15.29
C TRP A 77 -2.06 5.75 -16.01
N TYR A 78 -2.79 4.94 -15.28
CA TYR A 78 -3.35 3.69 -15.80
C TYR A 78 -4.73 3.45 -15.22
N SER A 79 -5.65 2.93 -16.05
CA SER A 79 -6.87 2.30 -15.51
C SER A 79 -6.52 0.95 -14.91
N ARG A 80 -7.08 0.64 -13.77
CA ARG A 80 -6.92 -0.69 -13.18
C ARG A 80 -7.68 -1.73 -14.01
N GLY A 81 -7.05 -2.88 -14.24
CA GLY A 81 -7.66 -3.97 -15.02
C GLY A 81 -8.89 -4.61 -14.35
N ASP A 82 -9.08 -4.40 -13.04
CA ASP A 82 -10.26 -4.83 -12.29
C ASP A 82 -11.42 -3.81 -12.36
N GLY A 83 -11.23 -2.68 -13.03
CA GLY A 83 -12.23 -1.62 -13.17
C GLY A 83 -12.54 -0.83 -11.90
N LYS A 84 -11.77 -1.02 -10.81
CA LYS A 84 -12.05 -0.42 -9.50
C LYS A 84 -11.41 0.95 -9.27
N GLY A 85 -10.70 1.47 -10.25
CA GLY A 85 -10.03 2.76 -10.12
C GLY A 85 -8.89 2.96 -11.09
N VAL A 86 -7.93 3.78 -10.66
CA VAL A 86 -6.77 4.17 -11.48
C VAL A 86 -5.49 4.10 -10.66
N ILE A 87 -4.36 4.08 -11.34
CA ILE A 87 -3.03 4.18 -10.76
C ILE A 87 -2.36 5.41 -11.36
N PHE A 88 -1.78 6.26 -10.50
CA PHE A 88 -0.95 7.38 -10.90
C PHE A 88 0.50 7.15 -10.48
N LEU A 89 1.43 7.61 -11.29
CA LEU A 89 2.82 7.81 -10.90
C LEU A 89 3.05 9.32 -10.79
N ILE A 90 3.27 9.79 -9.58
CA ILE A 90 3.36 11.22 -9.25
C ILE A 90 4.81 11.63 -9.02
N ASP A 91 5.24 12.72 -9.65
CA ASP A 91 6.51 13.36 -9.36
C ASP A 91 6.46 14.02 -7.99
N ALA A 92 6.86 13.27 -6.99
CA ALA A 92 6.91 13.67 -5.60
C ALA A 92 8.09 13.00 -4.89
N LYS A 93 8.75 13.72 -4.02
CA LYS A 93 9.89 13.19 -3.24
C LYS A 93 9.46 12.62 -1.89
N THR A 94 8.23 12.91 -1.49
CA THR A 94 7.62 12.42 -0.25
C THR A 94 6.17 12.03 -0.48
N VAL A 95 5.65 11.18 0.41
CA VAL A 95 4.24 10.80 0.41
C VAL A 95 3.34 12.01 0.67
N GLU A 96 3.77 12.95 1.50
CA GLU A 96 3.05 14.17 1.83
C GLU A 96 2.85 15.09 0.61
N GLU A 97 3.87 15.20 -0.24
CA GLU A 97 3.72 15.93 -1.51
C GLU A 97 2.69 15.27 -2.44
N ALA A 98 2.69 13.93 -2.51
CA ALA A 98 1.72 13.21 -3.31
C ALA A 98 0.31 13.36 -2.75
N HIS A 99 0.12 13.29 -1.42
CA HIS A 99 -1.14 13.58 -0.75
C HIS A 99 -1.68 14.96 -1.13
N ALA A 100 -0.85 16.00 -1.03
CA ALA A 100 -1.26 17.37 -1.35
C ALA A 100 -1.81 17.51 -2.78
N ALA A 101 -1.22 16.78 -3.74
CA ALA A 101 -1.69 16.79 -5.11
C ALA A 101 -3.01 16.04 -5.30
N VAL A 102 -3.17 14.89 -4.65
CA VAL A 102 -4.32 14.00 -4.84
C VAL A 102 -5.53 14.43 -4.01
N ASP A 103 -5.31 14.92 -2.78
CA ASP A 103 -6.39 15.37 -1.90
C ASP A 103 -7.14 16.58 -2.45
N ALA A 104 -6.48 17.35 -3.33
CA ALA A 104 -7.10 18.47 -4.03
C ALA A 104 -8.03 18.06 -5.19
N MET A 105 -8.01 16.78 -5.60
CA MET A 105 -8.81 16.28 -6.73
C MET A 105 -10.29 16.12 -6.34
N PRO A 106 -11.22 16.32 -7.27
CA PRO A 106 -12.66 16.34 -6.98
C PRO A 106 -13.19 15.04 -6.33
N LEU A 107 -12.81 13.85 -6.80
CA LEU A 107 -13.26 12.59 -6.22
C LEU A 107 -12.75 12.41 -4.78
N SER A 108 -11.56 12.91 -4.49
CA SER A 108 -10.97 12.89 -3.15
C SER A 108 -11.72 13.84 -2.21
N LYS A 109 -12.01 15.05 -2.67
CA LYS A 109 -12.76 16.06 -1.88
C LYS A 109 -14.15 15.59 -1.51
N ASP A 110 -14.81 14.86 -2.40
CA ASP A 110 -16.15 14.30 -2.16
C ASP A 110 -16.09 12.96 -1.41
N ASN A 111 -14.89 12.54 -1.00
CA ASN A 111 -14.67 11.31 -0.22
C ASN A 111 -15.21 10.04 -0.88
N LEU A 112 -15.17 9.96 -2.21
CA LEU A 112 -15.68 8.84 -3.00
C LEU A 112 -14.63 7.75 -3.26
N VAL A 113 -13.37 8.03 -2.94
CA VAL A 113 -12.25 7.15 -3.26
C VAL A 113 -11.31 7.01 -2.07
N ASP A 114 -10.61 5.88 -2.02
CA ASP A 114 -9.48 5.63 -1.13
C ASP A 114 -8.18 5.68 -1.92
N HIS A 115 -7.10 6.02 -1.25
CA HIS A 115 -5.78 6.09 -1.84
C HIS A 115 -4.79 5.25 -1.04
N GLU A 116 -3.94 4.52 -1.75
CA GLU A 116 -2.73 3.93 -1.22
C GLU A 116 -1.53 4.64 -1.86
N PHE A 117 -0.54 5.01 -1.05
CA PHE A 117 0.65 5.72 -1.48
C PHE A 117 1.88 4.86 -1.27
N ILE A 118 2.60 4.58 -2.35
CA ILE A 118 3.81 3.76 -2.34
C ILE A 118 4.97 4.62 -2.86
N PRO A 119 5.89 5.05 -1.99
CA PRO A 119 7.09 5.74 -2.47
C PRO A 119 7.94 4.78 -3.29
N VAL A 120 8.41 5.22 -4.44
CA VAL A 120 9.23 4.44 -5.36
C VAL A 120 10.49 5.21 -5.73
N GLY A 121 11.51 4.47 -6.12
CA GLY A 121 12.80 5.01 -6.52
C GLY A 121 13.52 4.07 -7.49
N PRO A 122 14.77 4.39 -7.85
CA PRO A 122 15.57 3.55 -8.74
C PRO A 122 15.69 2.12 -8.23
N LEU A 123 15.70 1.15 -9.14
CA LEU A 123 15.91 -0.25 -8.81
C LEU A 123 17.33 -0.45 -8.28
N LEU A 124 17.48 -0.68 -6.98
CA LEU A 124 18.78 -0.78 -6.30
C LEU A 124 19.76 -1.81 -6.90
N PRO A 125 19.32 -3.01 -7.31
CA PRO A 125 20.24 -3.97 -7.94
C PRO A 125 20.94 -3.43 -9.18
N LEU A 126 20.31 -2.52 -9.92
CA LEU A 126 20.94 -1.89 -11.09
C LEU A 126 22.04 -0.90 -10.69
N THR A 127 21.88 -0.19 -9.57
CA THR A 127 22.91 0.74 -9.07
C THR A 127 24.17 -0.01 -8.61
N ALA A 128 24.02 -1.23 -8.07
CA ALA A 128 25.13 -2.07 -7.67
C ALA A 128 26.00 -2.50 -8.87
N LEU A 129 25.45 -2.56 -10.07
CA LEU A 129 26.20 -2.87 -11.30
C LEU A 129 27.05 -1.69 -11.77
N LEU A 130 26.72 -0.48 -11.38
CA LEU A 130 27.41 0.75 -11.75
C LEU A 130 28.51 1.14 -10.75
N ALA A 131 28.54 0.54 -9.59
CA ALA A 131 29.49 0.80 -8.50
C ALA A 131 30.83 0.05 -8.65
N ARG A 132 31.37 -0.04 -9.87
CA ARG A 132 32.70 -0.64 -10.14
C ARG A 132 33.71 0.46 -10.40
#